data_6d290de044c018b12f81ae6ebec169e2
#
_entry.id   6d290de044c018b12f81ae6ebec169e2
#
_cell.length_a   1.000
_cell.length_b   1.000
_cell.length_c   1.000
_cell.angle_alpha   90.00
_cell.angle_beta   90.00
_cell.angle_gamma   90.00
#
_symmetry.space_group_name_H-M   'P 1'
#
loop_
_entity.id
_entity.type
_entity.pdbx_description
1 polymer ?
#
loop_
_entity_poly.entity_id
_entity_poly.type
_entity_poly.pdbx_seq_one_letter_code
_entity_poly.pdbx_strand_id
1 'polypeptide(L)'
;MTTVSARNTSYQVGLVGWLSLAQLISWGSVFYTFTLIMGPLERELGLSRVESSLAFSLALLAEGLMAYPVGRWIDRGHERAVMTGGSLLAGLCLFAHGWVASKAGLYVVWVGLGFAMAAVLYSPVFAVVTRRFPHDFRRAIITMTFLGGLASTVFIPLTAWLIADLGWRHAMMALAALHVAVCAPLHGVLLRNAPKRSAAHATPQAHQGRSLKQHMLSAPFLLIGLFVVLMMSVTVALPAHMVSLLREHGLGETWVIAIPASIGAIQVLGRLLLFFFERHFDLHLANRLIPCLMPLGLVALLAAPWTGSAHGAVVILFVVLWGIGNGMLTIVK
;
A
#
# COMPACT_ATOMS: atom_id res chain seq x y z
N MET A 1 35.66 17.87 9.09
CA MET A 1 34.56 16.97 9.46
C MET A 1 33.19 17.39 8.88
N THR A 2 32.95 18.60 8.45
CA THR A 2 31.67 19.15 7.98
C THR A 2 31.22 18.66 6.58
N THR A 3 32.15 18.38 5.67
CA THR A 3 31.80 18.00 4.27
C THR A 3 31.29 16.57 4.10
N VAL A 4 31.72 15.62 4.92
CA VAL A 4 31.28 14.20 4.87
C VAL A 4 29.84 14.07 5.40
N SER A 5 29.49 14.82 6.45
CA SER A 5 28.13 14.83 7.02
C SER A 5 27.11 15.39 6.05
N ALA A 6 27.40 16.52 5.38
CA ALA A 6 26.50 17.14 4.42
C ALA A 6 26.28 16.26 3.18
N ARG A 7 27.30 15.56 2.69
CA ARG A 7 27.20 14.66 1.53
C ARG A 7 26.36 13.41 1.84
N ASN A 8 26.42 12.87 3.05
CA ASN A 8 25.58 11.77 3.51
C ASN A 8 24.11 12.21 3.60
N THR A 9 23.83 13.39 4.13
CA THR A 9 22.46 13.91 4.26
C THR A 9 21.81 14.14 2.88
N SER A 10 22.53 14.71 1.91
CA SER A 10 22.05 14.92 0.54
C SER A 10 21.74 13.60 -0.17
N TYR A 11 22.60 12.58 -0.02
CA TYR A 11 22.35 11.25 -0.56
C TYR A 11 21.11 10.60 0.06
N GLN A 12 20.93 10.70 1.38
CA GLN A 12 19.78 10.16 2.09
C GLN A 12 18.48 10.81 1.61
N VAL A 13 18.43 12.13 1.53
CA VAL A 13 17.24 12.87 1.06
C VAL A 13 16.90 12.50 -0.38
N GLY A 14 17.90 12.43 -1.27
CA GLY A 14 17.71 12.04 -2.66
C GLY A 14 17.17 10.61 -2.80
N LEU A 15 17.78 9.64 -2.12
CA LEU A 15 17.36 8.24 -2.17
C LEU A 15 15.91 8.07 -1.65
N VAL A 16 15.60 8.68 -0.50
CA VAL A 16 14.25 8.62 0.09
C VAL A 16 13.23 9.27 -0.85
N GLY A 17 13.54 10.41 -1.45
CA GLY A 17 12.65 11.10 -2.41
C GLY A 17 12.32 10.24 -3.62
N TRP A 18 13.33 9.65 -4.26
CA TRP A 18 13.12 8.79 -5.43
C TRP A 18 12.42 7.46 -5.09
N LEU A 19 12.73 6.85 -3.95
CA LEU A 19 12.00 5.66 -3.48
C LEU A 19 10.55 6.00 -3.15
N SER A 20 10.28 7.20 -2.63
CA SER A 20 8.91 7.67 -2.39
C SER A 20 8.11 7.83 -3.69
N LEU A 21 8.75 8.34 -4.76
CA LEU A 21 8.13 8.39 -6.08
C LEU A 21 7.80 6.98 -6.60
N ALA A 22 8.74 6.04 -6.46
CA ALA A 22 8.49 4.66 -6.84
C ALA A 22 7.35 4.03 -6.02
N GLN A 23 7.21 4.36 -4.72
CA GLN A 23 6.08 3.93 -3.89
C GLN A 23 4.75 4.55 -4.34
N LEU A 24 4.73 5.84 -4.66
CA LEU A 24 3.55 6.52 -5.21
C LEU A 24 3.04 5.81 -6.47
N ILE A 25 3.96 5.51 -7.41
CA ILE A 25 3.64 4.80 -8.66
C ILE A 25 3.17 3.37 -8.37
N SER A 26 3.90 2.62 -7.55
CA SER A 26 3.60 1.20 -7.29
C SER A 26 2.25 1.03 -6.60
N TRP A 27 1.97 1.77 -5.52
CA TRP A 27 0.67 1.72 -4.86
C TRP A 27 -0.46 2.15 -5.80
N GLY A 28 -0.23 3.22 -6.57
CA GLY A 28 -1.22 3.75 -7.50
C GLY A 28 -1.58 2.77 -8.60
N SER A 29 -0.59 2.22 -9.29
CA SER A 29 -0.78 1.43 -10.51
C SER A 29 -1.03 -0.06 -10.25
N VAL A 30 -0.53 -0.62 -9.14
CA VAL A 30 -0.68 -2.07 -8.86
C VAL A 30 -1.84 -2.32 -7.90
N PHE A 31 -1.99 -1.50 -6.85
CA PHE A 31 -2.98 -1.71 -5.81
C PHE A 31 -4.31 -0.99 -6.11
N TYR A 32 -4.27 0.35 -6.25
CA TYR A 32 -5.50 1.13 -6.39
C TYR A 32 -6.21 0.97 -7.75
N THR A 33 -5.51 0.53 -8.77
CA THR A 33 -6.09 0.30 -10.09
C THR A 33 -7.18 -0.77 -10.09
N PHE A 34 -7.10 -1.77 -9.21
CA PHE A 34 -8.08 -2.85 -9.14
C PHE A 34 -9.52 -2.34 -8.99
N THR A 35 -9.74 -1.36 -8.11
CA THR A 35 -11.09 -0.80 -7.87
C THR A 35 -11.74 -0.19 -9.11
N LEU A 36 -10.93 0.29 -10.07
CA LEU A 36 -11.39 0.93 -11.30
C LEU A 36 -11.61 -0.04 -12.45
N ILE A 37 -10.77 -1.08 -12.55
CA ILE A 37 -10.87 -2.04 -13.64
C ILE A 37 -11.86 -3.18 -13.36
N MET A 38 -12.28 -3.38 -12.12
CA MET A 38 -13.18 -4.46 -11.73
C MET A 38 -14.48 -4.44 -12.54
N GLY A 39 -15.15 -3.29 -12.62
CA GLY A 39 -16.39 -3.17 -13.39
C GLY A 39 -16.23 -3.41 -14.90
N PRO A 40 -15.26 -2.83 -15.60
CA PRO A 40 -14.93 -3.18 -16.98
C PRO A 40 -14.63 -4.67 -17.19
N LEU A 41 -13.84 -5.31 -16.30
CA LEU A 41 -13.54 -6.74 -16.36
C LEU A 41 -14.78 -7.62 -16.21
N GLU A 42 -15.65 -7.32 -15.23
CA GLU A 42 -16.91 -8.04 -15.01
C GLU A 42 -17.79 -8.02 -16.27
N ARG A 43 -17.93 -6.84 -16.88
CA ARG A 43 -18.76 -6.71 -18.11
C ARG A 43 -18.17 -7.42 -19.32
N GLU A 44 -16.86 -7.32 -19.52
CA GLU A 44 -16.23 -7.85 -20.73
C GLU A 44 -15.99 -9.35 -20.67
N LEU A 45 -15.61 -9.87 -19.50
CA LEU A 45 -15.32 -11.29 -19.31
C LEU A 45 -16.50 -12.09 -18.76
N GLY A 46 -17.65 -11.44 -18.54
CA GLY A 46 -18.84 -12.08 -17.98
C GLY A 46 -18.62 -12.62 -16.56
N LEU A 47 -17.80 -11.95 -15.75
CA LEU A 47 -17.44 -12.39 -14.41
C LEU A 47 -18.44 -11.91 -13.38
N SER A 48 -18.73 -12.76 -12.39
CA SER A 48 -19.39 -12.33 -11.17
C SER A 48 -18.45 -11.49 -10.30
N ARG A 49 -19.03 -10.72 -9.37
CA ARG A 49 -18.29 -9.95 -8.39
C ARG A 49 -17.34 -10.82 -7.54
N VAL A 50 -17.76 -12.04 -7.23
CA VAL A 50 -16.93 -13.00 -6.46
C VAL A 50 -15.71 -13.42 -7.28
N GLU A 51 -15.87 -13.69 -8.56
CA GLU A 51 -14.78 -14.12 -9.43
C GLU A 51 -13.78 -12.99 -9.69
N SER A 52 -14.24 -11.75 -9.87
CA SER A 52 -13.35 -10.60 -10.03
C SER A 52 -12.59 -10.31 -8.72
N SER A 53 -13.26 -10.36 -7.57
CA SER A 53 -12.64 -10.16 -6.25
C SER A 53 -11.64 -11.26 -5.91
N LEU A 54 -11.86 -12.50 -6.38
CA LEU A 54 -10.93 -13.60 -6.18
C LEU A 54 -9.58 -13.33 -6.84
N ALA A 55 -9.53 -12.65 -7.99
CA ALA A 55 -8.27 -12.27 -8.64
C ALA A 55 -7.40 -11.43 -7.70
N PHE A 56 -7.97 -10.40 -7.07
CA PHE A 56 -7.26 -9.56 -6.10
C PHE A 56 -6.87 -10.33 -4.83
N SER A 57 -7.76 -11.20 -4.34
CA SER A 57 -7.47 -12.05 -3.18
C SER A 57 -6.30 -13.01 -3.44
N LEU A 58 -6.20 -13.57 -4.64
CA LEU A 58 -5.06 -14.40 -5.07
C LEU A 58 -3.76 -13.59 -5.13
N ALA A 59 -3.82 -12.33 -5.59
CA ALA A 59 -2.66 -11.45 -5.54
C ALA A 59 -2.18 -11.20 -4.11
N LEU A 60 -3.09 -10.88 -3.19
CA LEU A 60 -2.74 -10.68 -1.77
C LEU A 60 -2.17 -11.94 -1.12
N LEU A 61 -2.72 -13.11 -1.46
CA LEU A 61 -2.18 -14.38 -1.00
C LEU A 61 -0.75 -14.61 -1.54
N ALA A 62 -0.53 -14.35 -2.82
CA ALA A 62 0.78 -14.47 -3.45
C ALA A 62 1.79 -13.47 -2.84
N GLU A 63 1.37 -12.23 -2.57
CA GLU A 63 2.16 -11.22 -1.85
C GLU A 63 2.58 -11.73 -0.47
N GLY A 64 1.62 -12.23 0.31
CA GLY A 64 1.89 -12.77 1.65
C GLY A 64 2.86 -13.96 1.64
N LEU A 65 2.70 -14.90 0.71
CA LEU A 65 3.60 -16.06 0.56
C LEU A 65 5.02 -15.64 0.17
N MET A 66 5.14 -14.60 -0.66
CA MET A 66 6.44 -14.09 -1.11
C MET A 66 7.10 -13.10 -0.14
N ALA A 67 6.37 -12.58 0.85
CA ALA A 67 6.92 -11.61 1.80
C ALA A 67 8.17 -12.14 2.53
N TYR A 68 8.15 -13.39 3.00
CA TYR A 68 9.27 -14.00 3.71
C TYR A 68 10.51 -14.24 2.81
N PRO A 69 10.42 -14.90 1.64
CA PRO A 69 11.58 -15.06 0.76
C PRO A 69 12.13 -13.73 0.26
N VAL A 70 11.28 -12.78 -0.08
CA VAL A 70 11.70 -11.42 -0.50
C VAL A 70 12.46 -10.72 0.63
N GLY A 71 11.96 -10.74 1.86
CA GLY A 71 12.64 -10.19 3.02
C GLY A 71 14.03 -10.81 3.20
N ARG A 72 14.14 -12.14 3.12
CA ARG A 72 15.44 -12.83 3.22
C ARG A 72 16.44 -12.45 2.11
N TRP A 73 15.96 -12.26 0.88
CA TRP A 73 16.84 -11.82 -0.22
C TRP A 73 17.34 -10.39 0.00
N ILE A 74 16.48 -9.49 0.47
CA ILE A 74 16.86 -8.12 0.83
C ILE A 74 17.89 -8.14 1.98
N ASP A 75 17.67 -8.94 3.02
CA ASP A 75 18.59 -9.08 4.15
C ASP A 75 19.98 -9.61 3.74
N ARG A 76 20.04 -10.40 2.67
CA ARG A 76 21.29 -10.88 2.06
C ARG A 76 21.97 -9.84 1.15
N GLY A 77 21.36 -8.66 0.96
CA GLY A 77 21.92 -7.59 0.12
C GLY A 77 21.48 -7.61 -1.33
N HIS A 78 20.49 -8.45 -1.70
CA HIS A 78 19.98 -8.53 -3.08
C HIS A 78 18.84 -7.51 -3.36
N GLU A 79 18.74 -6.45 -2.56
CA GLU A 79 17.68 -5.45 -2.64
C GLU A 79 17.50 -4.86 -4.05
N ARG A 80 18.62 -4.61 -4.75
CA ARG A 80 18.59 -4.12 -6.14
C ARG A 80 17.91 -5.09 -7.09
N ALA A 81 18.31 -6.36 -7.06
CA ALA A 81 17.76 -7.39 -7.96
C ALA A 81 16.28 -7.64 -7.66
N VAL A 82 15.92 -7.72 -6.37
CA VAL A 82 14.54 -7.94 -5.91
C VAL A 82 13.62 -6.82 -6.37
N MET A 83 13.97 -5.56 -6.05
CA MET A 83 13.07 -4.44 -6.35
C MET A 83 13.03 -4.09 -7.84
N THR A 84 14.17 -4.22 -8.55
CA THR A 84 14.18 -4.03 -10.02
C THR A 84 13.39 -5.14 -10.71
N GLY A 85 13.62 -6.40 -10.34
CA GLY A 85 12.87 -7.55 -10.86
C GLY A 85 11.37 -7.45 -10.55
N GLY A 86 11.00 -7.02 -9.34
CA GLY A 86 9.62 -6.77 -8.95
C GLY A 86 8.95 -5.68 -9.79
N SER A 87 9.68 -4.58 -10.10
CA SER A 87 9.15 -3.52 -10.98
C SER A 87 8.97 -4.00 -12.42
N LEU A 88 9.90 -4.79 -12.95
CA LEU A 88 9.76 -5.37 -14.28
C LEU A 88 8.61 -6.37 -14.34
N LEU A 89 8.44 -7.19 -13.29
CA LEU A 89 7.33 -8.13 -13.19
C LEU A 89 5.98 -7.39 -13.10
N ALA A 90 5.91 -6.31 -12.30
CA ALA A 90 4.72 -5.47 -12.25
C ALA A 90 4.37 -4.89 -13.62
N GLY A 91 5.38 -4.33 -14.33
CA GLY A 91 5.21 -3.83 -15.68
C GLY A 91 4.74 -4.91 -16.65
N LEU A 92 5.34 -6.10 -16.61
CA LEU A 92 4.95 -7.23 -17.45
C LEU A 92 3.50 -7.66 -17.18
N CYS A 93 3.12 -7.81 -15.92
CA CYS A 93 1.76 -8.21 -15.53
C CYS A 93 0.73 -7.14 -15.89
N LEU A 94 1.02 -5.86 -15.67
CA LEU A 94 0.13 -4.77 -16.10
C LEU A 94 0.00 -4.74 -17.62
N PHE A 95 1.07 -4.93 -18.36
CA PHE A 95 1.04 -5.00 -19.81
C PHE A 95 0.23 -6.22 -20.30
N ALA A 96 0.37 -7.37 -19.63
CA ALA A 96 -0.36 -8.60 -19.97
C ALA A 96 -1.88 -8.47 -19.85
N HIS A 97 -2.41 -7.49 -19.08
CA HIS A 97 -3.84 -7.22 -19.03
C HIS A 97 -4.43 -6.89 -20.41
N GLY A 98 -3.62 -6.36 -21.33
CA GLY A 98 -4.04 -6.09 -22.70
C GLY A 98 -4.56 -7.33 -23.46
N TRP A 99 -4.12 -8.52 -23.07
CA TRP A 99 -4.47 -9.80 -23.71
C TRP A 99 -5.30 -10.73 -22.83
N VAL A 100 -5.69 -10.31 -21.63
CA VAL A 100 -6.55 -11.11 -20.77
C VAL A 100 -7.91 -11.28 -21.44
N ALA A 101 -8.24 -12.51 -21.82
CA ALA A 101 -9.50 -12.89 -22.47
C ALA A 101 -10.24 -14.02 -21.71
N SER A 102 -9.71 -14.44 -20.56
CA SER A 102 -10.31 -15.51 -19.76
C SER A 102 -10.08 -15.29 -18.27
N LYS A 103 -10.96 -15.90 -17.47
CA LYS A 103 -10.84 -15.92 -16.00
C LYS A 103 -9.50 -16.49 -15.53
N ALA A 104 -9.04 -17.57 -16.13
CA ALA A 104 -7.76 -18.19 -15.79
C ALA A 104 -6.58 -17.24 -16.07
N GLY A 105 -6.58 -16.58 -17.23
CA GLY A 105 -5.58 -15.57 -17.58
C GLY A 105 -5.56 -14.41 -16.60
N LEU A 106 -6.74 -13.94 -16.18
CA LEU A 106 -6.86 -12.91 -15.16
C LEU A 106 -6.20 -13.33 -13.85
N TYR A 107 -6.49 -14.53 -13.36
CA TYR A 107 -5.93 -15.04 -12.11
C TYR A 107 -4.40 -15.19 -12.17
N VAL A 108 -3.87 -15.69 -13.28
CA VAL A 108 -2.41 -15.80 -13.48
C VAL A 108 -1.74 -14.42 -13.42
N VAL A 109 -2.31 -13.43 -14.10
CA VAL A 109 -1.77 -12.07 -14.12
C VAL A 109 -1.81 -11.46 -12.72
N TRP A 110 -2.91 -11.63 -11.98
CA TRP A 110 -3.03 -11.10 -10.61
C TRP A 110 -2.13 -11.81 -9.61
N VAL A 111 -1.91 -13.13 -9.73
CA VAL A 111 -0.89 -13.84 -8.93
C VAL A 111 0.51 -13.28 -9.21
N GLY A 112 0.83 -13.03 -10.48
CA GLY A 112 2.08 -12.37 -10.87
C GLY A 112 2.22 -10.97 -10.28
N LEU A 113 1.13 -10.17 -10.28
CA LEU A 113 1.10 -8.87 -9.59
C LEU A 113 1.33 -9.02 -8.09
N GLY A 114 0.78 -10.03 -7.44
CA GLY A 114 1.02 -10.30 -6.02
C GLY A 114 2.50 -10.55 -5.72
N PHE A 115 3.20 -11.32 -6.55
CA PHE A 115 4.65 -11.49 -6.43
C PHE A 115 5.40 -10.17 -6.62
N ALA A 116 4.96 -9.35 -7.58
CA ALA A 116 5.53 -8.02 -7.77
C ALA A 116 5.26 -7.10 -6.57
N MET A 117 4.04 -7.11 -5.99
CA MET A 117 3.66 -6.35 -4.80
C MET A 117 4.58 -6.64 -3.62
N ALA A 118 4.87 -7.92 -3.35
CA ALA A 118 5.81 -8.33 -2.31
C ALA A 118 7.22 -7.74 -2.50
N ALA A 119 7.62 -7.46 -3.73
CA ALA A 119 8.95 -6.97 -4.07
C ALA A 119 9.04 -5.44 -4.20
N VAL A 120 7.93 -4.70 -4.37
CA VAL A 120 7.98 -3.26 -4.66
C VAL A 120 7.19 -2.37 -3.70
N LEU A 121 6.25 -2.91 -2.89
CA LEU A 121 5.45 -2.11 -1.95
C LEU A 121 6.23 -1.76 -0.67
N TYR A 122 5.55 -1.36 0.40
CA TYR A 122 6.20 -0.82 1.60
C TYR A 122 7.15 -1.79 2.29
N SER A 123 6.80 -3.07 2.42
CA SER A 123 7.61 -4.03 3.18
C SER A 123 9.07 -4.12 2.70
N PRO A 124 9.34 -4.35 1.39
CA PRO A 124 10.71 -4.39 0.90
C PRO A 124 11.42 -3.03 1.01
N VAL A 125 10.75 -1.93 0.73
CA VAL A 125 11.41 -0.62 0.77
C VAL A 125 11.76 -0.20 2.20
N PHE A 126 10.94 -0.56 3.19
CA PHE A 126 11.25 -0.31 4.60
C PHE A 126 12.45 -1.14 5.07
N ALA A 127 12.54 -2.40 4.64
CA ALA A 127 13.71 -3.23 4.91
C ALA A 127 14.99 -2.62 4.33
N VAL A 128 14.94 -2.12 3.08
CA VAL A 128 16.05 -1.42 2.43
C VAL A 128 16.46 -0.18 3.20
N VAL A 129 15.51 0.67 3.58
CA VAL A 129 15.78 1.94 4.28
C VAL A 129 16.33 1.70 5.67
N THR A 130 15.79 0.74 6.42
CA THR A 130 16.27 0.38 7.74
C THR A 130 17.73 -0.13 7.69
N ARG A 131 18.09 -0.87 6.64
CA ARG A 131 19.48 -1.33 6.45
C ARG A 131 20.45 -0.21 6.04
N ARG A 132 19.99 0.72 5.19
CA ARG A 132 20.84 1.80 4.68
C ARG A 132 20.99 2.95 5.65
N PHE A 133 19.97 3.21 6.48
CA PHE A 133 19.89 4.35 7.40
C PHE A 133 19.50 3.92 8.82
N PRO A 134 20.33 3.10 9.52
CA PRO A 134 19.95 2.51 10.80
C PRO A 134 19.66 3.54 11.91
N HIS A 135 20.17 4.77 11.79
CA HIS A 135 19.93 5.85 12.75
C HIS A 135 18.74 6.76 12.36
N ASP A 136 18.43 6.88 11.06
CA ASP A 136 17.44 7.83 10.52
C ASP A 136 16.25 7.13 9.84
N PHE A 137 16.14 5.79 9.92
CA PHE A 137 15.14 5.01 9.19
C PHE A 137 13.72 5.44 9.51
N ARG A 138 13.43 5.81 10.78
CA ARG A 138 12.08 6.25 11.18
C ARG A 138 11.63 7.48 10.39
N ARG A 139 12.49 8.49 10.27
CA ARG A 139 12.21 9.70 9.50
C ARG A 139 12.01 9.39 8.01
N ALA A 140 12.85 8.53 7.45
CA ALA A 140 12.75 8.11 6.06
C ALA A 140 11.44 7.35 5.78
N ILE A 141 11.04 6.41 6.65
CA ILE A 141 9.77 5.68 6.56
C ILE A 141 8.58 6.66 6.60
N ILE A 142 8.57 7.59 7.54
CA ILE A 142 7.52 8.61 7.64
C ILE A 142 7.41 9.40 6.32
N THR A 143 8.53 9.90 5.79
CA THR A 143 8.55 10.65 4.52
C THR A 143 8.00 9.82 3.36
N MET A 144 8.41 8.54 3.25
CA MET A 144 7.91 7.66 2.21
C MET A 144 6.43 7.35 2.34
N THR A 145 5.93 7.19 3.57
CA THR A 145 4.51 6.96 3.79
C THR A 145 3.65 8.19 3.54
N PHE A 146 4.18 9.41 3.67
CA PHE A 146 3.48 10.63 3.25
C PHE A 146 3.27 10.63 1.74
N LEU A 147 4.32 10.48 0.95
CA LEU A 147 4.22 10.51 -0.51
C LEU A 147 3.46 9.30 -1.07
N GLY A 148 3.74 8.10 -0.57
CA GLY A 148 3.00 6.90 -0.96
C GLY A 148 1.53 6.95 -0.52
N GLY A 149 1.20 7.66 0.56
CA GLY A 149 -0.18 7.91 0.99
C GLY A 149 -1.00 8.74 0.00
N LEU A 150 -0.34 9.55 -0.84
CA LEU A 150 -1.00 10.30 -1.93
C LEU A 150 -1.30 9.43 -3.16
N ALA A 151 -0.94 8.15 -3.16
CA ALA A 151 -1.11 7.29 -4.33
C ALA A 151 -2.56 7.21 -4.80
N SER A 152 -3.55 7.08 -3.91
CA SER A 152 -4.96 7.09 -4.30
C SER A 152 -5.39 8.46 -4.84
N THR A 153 -4.91 9.56 -4.25
CA THR A 153 -5.24 10.92 -4.68
C THR A 153 -4.77 11.21 -6.11
N VAL A 154 -3.60 10.69 -6.49
CA VAL A 154 -3.02 10.90 -7.82
C VAL A 154 -3.52 9.85 -8.82
N PHE A 155 -3.46 8.58 -8.45
CA PHE A 155 -3.64 7.49 -9.41
C PHE A 155 -5.10 7.09 -9.64
N ILE A 156 -6.01 7.30 -8.69
CA ILE A 156 -7.43 7.00 -8.94
C ILE A 156 -7.99 7.93 -10.04
N PRO A 157 -7.85 9.26 -9.98
CA PRO A 157 -8.29 10.14 -11.07
C PRO A 157 -7.51 9.90 -12.37
N LEU A 158 -6.20 9.71 -12.28
CA LEU A 158 -5.35 9.43 -13.46
C LEU A 158 -5.80 8.15 -14.18
N THR A 159 -5.98 7.06 -13.43
CA THR A 159 -6.41 5.78 -14.00
C THR A 159 -7.84 5.85 -14.53
N ALA A 160 -8.75 6.55 -13.83
CA ALA A 160 -10.12 6.77 -14.31
C ALA A 160 -10.12 7.53 -15.63
N TRP A 161 -9.31 8.59 -15.75
CA TRP A 161 -9.14 9.33 -16.99
C TRP A 161 -8.55 8.46 -18.12
N LEU A 162 -7.48 7.71 -17.84
CA LEU A 162 -6.88 6.78 -18.82
C LEU A 162 -7.90 5.74 -19.30
N ILE A 163 -8.73 5.22 -18.39
CA ILE A 163 -9.78 4.24 -18.77
C ILE A 163 -10.86 4.88 -19.64
N ALA A 164 -11.25 6.11 -19.34
CA ALA A 164 -12.27 6.84 -20.11
C ALA A 164 -11.78 7.17 -21.53
N ASP A 165 -10.51 7.54 -21.68
CA ASP A 165 -9.93 8.00 -22.95
C ASP A 165 -9.41 6.84 -23.80
N LEU A 166 -8.72 5.86 -23.20
CA LEU A 166 -8.03 4.78 -23.91
C LEU A 166 -8.69 3.40 -23.77
N GLY A 167 -9.69 3.28 -22.90
CA GLY A 167 -10.19 1.99 -22.43
C GLY A 167 -9.25 1.31 -21.41
N TRP A 168 -9.81 0.39 -20.63
CA TRP A 168 -9.10 -0.20 -19.48
C TRP A 168 -7.83 -0.99 -19.87
N ARG A 169 -7.81 -1.65 -21.04
CA ARG A 169 -6.64 -2.42 -21.50
C ARG A 169 -5.44 -1.53 -21.79
N HIS A 170 -5.63 -0.47 -22.57
CA HIS A 170 -4.56 0.48 -22.87
C HIS A 170 -4.17 1.32 -21.64
N ALA A 171 -5.11 1.61 -20.75
CA ALA A 171 -4.80 2.23 -19.46
C ALA A 171 -3.83 1.36 -18.65
N MET A 172 -4.03 0.04 -18.60
CA MET A 172 -3.10 -0.89 -17.95
C MET A 172 -1.72 -0.88 -18.61
N MET A 173 -1.66 -0.86 -19.94
CA MET A 173 -0.39 -0.77 -20.68
C MET A 173 0.34 0.55 -20.40
N ALA A 174 -0.38 1.67 -20.29
CA ALA A 174 0.21 2.97 -19.93
C ALA A 174 0.79 2.94 -18.50
N LEU A 175 0.09 2.32 -17.56
CA LEU A 175 0.61 2.13 -16.19
C LEU A 175 1.81 1.17 -16.15
N ALA A 176 1.82 0.14 -17.03
CA ALA A 176 2.98 -0.75 -17.19
C ALA A 176 4.24 0.03 -17.60
N ALA A 177 4.09 0.98 -18.52
CA ALA A 177 5.20 1.83 -18.96
C ALA A 177 5.85 2.59 -17.80
N LEU A 178 5.09 3.03 -16.79
CA LEU A 178 5.64 3.69 -15.59
C LEU A 178 6.56 2.74 -14.79
N HIS A 179 6.20 1.47 -14.67
CA HIS A 179 7.05 0.51 -13.98
C HIS A 179 8.34 0.22 -14.74
N VAL A 180 8.25 0.05 -16.05
CA VAL A 180 9.42 -0.28 -16.90
C VAL A 180 10.32 0.93 -17.08
N ALA A 181 9.74 2.11 -17.35
CA ALA A 181 10.51 3.32 -17.68
C ALA A 181 10.95 4.13 -16.44
N VAL A 182 10.25 4.01 -15.32
CA VAL A 182 10.54 4.81 -14.12
C VAL A 182 10.96 3.92 -12.95
N CYS A 183 10.10 3.00 -12.47
CA CYS A 183 10.37 2.24 -11.25
C CYS A 183 11.58 1.29 -11.40
N ALA A 184 11.67 0.53 -12.49
CA ALA A 184 12.75 -0.42 -12.69
C ALA A 184 14.12 0.28 -12.82
N PRO A 185 14.30 1.36 -13.62
CA PRO A 185 15.54 2.12 -13.65
C PRO A 185 15.89 2.77 -12.31
N LEU A 186 14.89 3.34 -11.60
CA LEU A 186 15.10 3.92 -10.27
C LEU A 186 15.67 2.88 -9.29
N HIS A 187 15.02 1.71 -9.16
CA HIS A 187 15.51 0.64 -8.30
C HIS A 187 16.87 0.11 -8.78
N GLY A 188 17.04 -0.07 -10.09
CA GLY A 188 18.29 -0.55 -10.69
C GLY A 188 19.48 0.37 -10.50
N VAL A 189 19.27 1.69 -10.46
CA VAL A 189 20.33 2.69 -10.30
C VAL A 189 20.58 3.05 -8.84
N LEU A 190 19.49 3.35 -8.10
CA LEU A 190 19.60 3.86 -6.74
C LEU A 190 20.01 2.79 -5.71
N LEU A 191 19.66 1.54 -5.95
CA LEU A 191 19.95 0.44 -5.03
C LEU A 191 21.29 -0.26 -5.32
N ARG A 192 22.18 0.39 -6.07
CA ARG A 192 23.55 -0.06 -6.21
C ARG A 192 24.27 0.03 -4.87
N ASN A 193 25.31 -0.77 -4.69
CA ASN A 193 26.17 -0.76 -3.50
C ASN A 193 25.39 -0.97 -2.18
N ALA A 194 24.61 -2.06 -2.14
CA ALA A 194 23.95 -2.48 -0.91
C ALA A 194 24.96 -2.57 0.26
N PRO A 195 24.64 -2.05 1.45
CA PRO A 195 25.52 -2.17 2.61
C PRO A 195 25.81 -3.65 2.88
N LYS A 196 27.08 -4.01 3.00
CA LYS A 196 27.46 -5.35 3.45
C LYS A 196 26.91 -5.57 4.85
N ARG A 197 26.38 -6.76 5.10
CA ARG A 197 25.88 -7.13 6.43
C ARG A 197 27.03 -6.95 7.44
N SER A 198 26.89 -6.00 8.36
CA SER A 198 27.84 -5.87 9.45
C SER A 198 27.71 -7.10 10.34
N ALA A 199 28.79 -7.84 10.51
CA ALA A 199 28.85 -9.02 11.38
C ALA A 199 28.52 -8.66 12.86
N ALA A 200 28.61 -7.38 13.22
CA ALA A 200 28.33 -6.89 14.56
C ALA A 200 26.87 -7.04 15.03
N HIS A 201 25.91 -7.27 14.12
CA HIS A 201 24.51 -7.53 14.48
C HIS A 201 24.13 -9.02 14.41
N ALA A 202 25.13 -9.89 14.23
CA ALA A 202 24.94 -11.34 14.22
C ALA A 202 25.24 -11.97 15.60
N THR A 203 25.25 -11.21 16.66
CA THR A 203 25.14 -11.81 18.00
C THR A 203 23.72 -12.36 18.12
N PRO A 204 23.53 -13.69 18.14
CA PRO A 204 22.30 -14.22 18.67
C PRO A 204 22.33 -13.79 20.14
N GLN A 205 21.58 -12.76 20.50
CA GLN A 205 21.13 -12.70 21.89
C GLN A 205 20.38 -14.02 22.07
N ALA A 206 21.06 -14.96 22.67
CA ALA A 206 20.42 -16.12 23.25
C ALA A 206 19.41 -15.58 24.26
N HIS A 207 18.22 -15.28 23.78
CA HIS A 207 17.08 -15.06 24.64
C HIS A 207 16.89 -16.42 25.35
N GLN A 208 17.50 -16.55 26.53
CA GLN A 208 17.11 -17.49 27.55
C GLN A 208 15.67 -17.12 27.95
N GLY A 209 14.72 -17.49 27.14
CA GLY A 209 13.31 -17.19 27.30
C GLY A 209 12.51 -18.09 26.39
N ARG A 210 11.34 -18.39 26.71
CA ARG A 210 10.31 -19.24 26.07
C ARG A 210 10.62 -19.69 24.65
N SER A 211 10.48 -20.97 24.36
CA SER A 211 10.54 -21.52 22.99
C SER A 211 9.75 -20.63 22.03
N LEU A 212 10.22 -20.41 20.80
CA LEU A 212 9.51 -19.66 19.74
C LEU A 212 8.03 -20.09 19.66
N LYS A 213 7.78 -21.38 19.75
CA LYS A 213 6.41 -21.96 19.77
C LYS A 213 5.58 -21.44 20.95
N GLN A 214 6.16 -21.38 22.15
CA GLN A 214 5.46 -20.85 23.32
C GLN A 214 5.18 -19.35 23.21
N HIS A 215 6.07 -18.58 22.56
CA HIS A 215 5.83 -17.16 22.30
C HIS A 215 4.71 -16.97 21.28
N MET A 216 4.72 -17.72 20.18
CA MET A 216 3.68 -17.67 19.14
C MET A 216 2.30 -18.10 19.64
N LEU A 217 2.24 -18.99 20.64
CA LEU A 217 0.98 -19.44 21.25
C LEU A 217 0.56 -18.60 22.46
N SER A 218 1.29 -17.56 22.80
CA SER A 218 0.93 -16.67 23.91
C SER A 218 -0.31 -15.84 23.58
N ALA A 219 -1.21 -15.64 24.56
CA ALA A 219 -2.43 -14.85 24.36
C ALA A 219 -2.16 -13.42 23.83
N PRO A 220 -1.15 -12.65 24.31
CA PRO A 220 -0.82 -11.36 23.75
C PRO A 220 -0.45 -11.42 22.26
N PHE A 221 0.37 -12.42 21.86
CA PHE A 221 0.75 -12.58 20.45
C PHE A 221 -0.44 -12.88 19.56
N LEU A 222 -1.30 -13.81 19.99
CA LEU A 222 -2.50 -14.19 19.23
C LEU A 222 -3.51 -13.04 19.14
N LEU A 223 -3.73 -12.28 20.21
CA LEU A 223 -4.64 -11.14 20.22
C LEU A 223 -4.13 -9.99 19.33
N ILE A 224 -2.84 -9.68 19.40
CA ILE A 224 -2.24 -8.68 18.51
C ILE A 224 -2.31 -9.17 17.06
N GLY A 225 -1.99 -10.44 16.81
CA GLY A 225 -2.09 -11.03 15.47
C GLY A 225 -3.51 -10.96 14.91
N LEU A 226 -4.52 -11.34 15.70
CA LEU A 226 -5.93 -11.25 15.32
C LEU A 226 -6.33 -9.80 15.03
N PHE A 227 -5.95 -8.85 15.89
CA PHE A 227 -6.20 -7.43 15.68
C PHE A 227 -5.61 -6.94 14.36
N VAL A 228 -4.33 -7.27 14.09
CA VAL A 228 -3.66 -6.88 12.84
C VAL A 228 -4.35 -7.49 11.63
N VAL A 229 -4.72 -8.79 11.67
CA VAL A 229 -5.43 -9.44 10.57
C VAL A 229 -6.77 -8.76 10.30
N LEU A 230 -7.59 -8.52 11.32
CA LEU A 230 -8.90 -7.88 11.16
C LEU A 230 -8.75 -6.45 10.60
N MET A 231 -7.86 -5.66 11.17
CA MET A 231 -7.64 -4.29 10.71
C MET A 231 -7.08 -4.23 9.28
N MET A 232 -6.15 -5.12 8.92
CA MET A 232 -5.61 -5.20 7.57
C MET A 232 -6.66 -5.68 6.56
N SER A 233 -7.48 -6.66 6.93
CA SER A 233 -8.56 -7.13 6.05
C SER A 233 -9.48 -5.97 5.65
N VAL A 234 -9.92 -5.18 6.61
CA VAL A 234 -10.79 -4.01 6.34
C VAL A 234 -10.05 -2.92 5.56
N THR A 235 -8.79 -2.62 5.94
CA THR A 235 -7.96 -1.60 5.29
C THR A 235 -7.70 -1.90 3.82
N VAL A 236 -7.61 -3.18 3.45
CA VAL A 236 -7.34 -3.62 2.08
C VAL A 236 -8.65 -3.84 1.29
N ALA A 237 -9.65 -4.48 1.89
CA ALA A 237 -10.89 -4.82 1.20
C ALA A 237 -11.70 -3.57 0.82
N LEU A 238 -11.82 -2.59 1.71
CA LEU A 238 -12.65 -1.42 1.43
C LEU A 238 -12.15 -0.59 0.24
N PRO A 239 -10.87 -0.19 0.13
CA PRO A 239 -10.40 0.52 -1.06
C PRO A 239 -10.58 -0.26 -2.36
N ALA A 240 -10.39 -1.59 -2.30
CA ALA A 240 -10.55 -2.45 -3.49
C ALA A 240 -11.98 -2.44 -4.05
N HIS A 241 -12.98 -2.30 -3.19
CA HIS A 241 -14.39 -2.31 -3.57
C HIS A 241 -15.06 -0.92 -3.52
N MET A 242 -14.34 0.12 -3.13
CA MET A 242 -14.90 1.44 -2.82
C MET A 242 -15.67 2.04 -4.00
N VAL A 243 -15.10 2.01 -5.20
CA VAL A 243 -15.74 2.56 -6.41
C VAL A 243 -17.08 1.86 -6.70
N SER A 244 -17.10 0.54 -6.63
CA SER A 244 -18.32 -0.24 -6.83
C SER A 244 -19.36 0.02 -5.75
N LEU A 245 -18.92 0.06 -4.49
CA LEU A 245 -19.78 0.33 -3.34
C LEU A 245 -20.45 1.71 -3.44
N LEU A 246 -19.70 2.75 -3.76
CA LEU A 246 -20.24 4.10 -3.91
C LEU A 246 -21.22 4.20 -5.08
N ARG A 247 -20.99 3.49 -6.16
CA ARG A 247 -21.89 3.39 -7.31
C ARG A 247 -23.21 2.71 -6.94
N GLU A 248 -23.15 1.63 -6.19
CA GLU A 248 -24.32 0.90 -5.65
C GLU A 248 -25.15 1.75 -4.68
N HIS A 249 -24.51 2.71 -3.99
CA HIS A 249 -25.20 3.71 -3.16
C HIS A 249 -25.79 4.88 -3.96
N GLY A 250 -25.75 4.83 -5.31
CA GLY A 250 -26.37 5.83 -6.18
C GLY A 250 -25.62 7.16 -6.28
N LEU A 251 -24.33 7.22 -5.91
CA LEU A 251 -23.55 8.43 -6.09
C LEU A 251 -23.18 8.64 -7.56
N GLY A 252 -23.18 9.90 -8.01
CA GLY A 252 -22.73 10.26 -9.36
C GLY A 252 -21.24 9.98 -9.57
N GLU A 253 -20.84 9.71 -10.83
CA GLU A 253 -19.47 9.29 -11.18
C GLU A 253 -18.38 10.24 -10.67
N THR A 254 -18.63 11.54 -10.62
CA THR A 254 -17.70 12.52 -10.05
C THR A 254 -17.37 12.20 -8.59
N TRP A 255 -18.37 11.89 -7.77
CA TRP A 255 -18.20 11.54 -6.37
C TRP A 255 -17.60 10.15 -6.17
N VAL A 256 -17.97 9.20 -7.02
CA VAL A 256 -17.44 7.84 -7.05
C VAL A 256 -15.92 7.83 -7.23
N ILE A 257 -15.37 8.79 -7.97
CA ILE A 257 -13.92 8.94 -8.17
C ILE A 257 -13.29 9.87 -7.11
N ALA A 258 -13.96 10.99 -6.79
CA ALA A 258 -13.42 12.00 -5.87
C ALA A 258 -13.27 11.47 -4.43
N ILE A 259 -14.22 10.66 -3.95
CA ILE A 259 -14.20 10.13 -2.58
C ILE A 259 -12.97 9.23 -2.34
N PRO A 260 -12.71 8.16 -3.11
CA PRO A 260 -11.53 7.34 -2.91
C PRO A 260 -10.21 8.14 -3.13
N ALA A 261 -10.20 9.06 -4.08
CA ALA A 261 -9.05 9.94 -4.32
C ALA A 261 -8.75 10.83 -3.11
N SER A 262 -9.78 11.40 -2.46
CA SER A 262 -9.61 12.29 -1.29
C SER A 262 -9.04 11.56 -0.07
N ILE A 263 -9.28 10.25 0.07
CA ILE A 263 -8.79 9.44 1.19
C ILE A 263 -7.27 9.53 1.31
N GLY A 264 -6.53 9.52 0.20
CA GLY A 264 -5.08 9.66 0.22
C GLY A 264 -4.62 10.97 0.87
N ALA A 265 -5.22 12.09 0.48
CA ALA A 265 -4.91 13.39 1.07
C ALA A 265 -5.27 13.44 2.57
N ILE A 266 -6.43 12.90 2.93
CA ILE A 266 -6.90 12.85 4.33
C ILE A 266 -6.02 11.93 5.19
N GLN A 267 -5.54 10.82 4.65
CA GLN A 267 -4.55 9.96 5.33
C GLN A 267 -3.26 10.72 5.65
N VAL A 268 -2.77 11.49 4.70
CA VAL A 268 -1.58 12.33 4.90
C VAL A 268 -1.84 13.38 5.97
N LEU A 269 -3.02 14.02 5.94
CA LEU A 269 -3.43 14.96 6.99
C LEU A 269 -3.47 14.29 8.37
N GLY A 270 -4.04 13.09 8.48
CA GLY A 270 -4.04 12.30 9.73
C GLY A 270 -2.63 12.05 10.27
N ARG A 271 -1.67 11.70 9.38
CA ARG A 271 -0.26 11.52 9.76
C ARG A 271 0.39 12.83 10.23
N LEU A 272 0.11 13.94 9.55
CA LEU A 272 0.60 15.26 9.96
C LEU A 272 0.06 15.68 11.32
N LEU A 273 -1.24 15.47 11.55
CA LEU A 273 -1.85 15.74 12.85
C LEU A 273 -1.15 14.95 13.95
N LEU A 274 -0.95 13.65 13.76
CA LEU A 274 -0.25 12.83 14.73
C LEU A 274 1.20 13.31 14.93
N PHE A 275 1.93 13.61 13.85
CA PHE A 275 3.32 14.06 13.91
C PHE A 275 3.49 15.38 14.69
N PHE A 276 2.62 16.37 14.45
CA PHE A 276 2.72 17.68 15.12
C PHE A 276 2.22 17.64 16.57
N PHE A 277 1.24 16.79 16.86
CA PHE A 277 0.58 16.74 18.15
C PHE A 277 0.99 15.53 19.01
N GLU A 278 1.92 14.68 18.55
CA GLU A 278 2.41 13.49 19.29
C GLU A 278 2.81 13.82 20.73
N ARG A 279 3.39 15.01 20.97
CA ARG A 279 3.82 15.45 22.31
C ARG A 279 2.67 15.82 23.27
N HIS A 280 1.47 16.05 22.74
CA HIS A 280 0.30 16.48 23.48
C HIS A 280 -0.71 15.35 23.70
N PHE A 281 -0.54 14.23 22.99
CA PHE A 281 -1.41 13.07 23.12
C PHE A 281 -0.80 12.03 24.05
N ASP A 282 -1.60 11.54 24.99
CA ASP A 282 -1.27 10.29 25.68
C ASP A 282 -1.25 9.15 24.65
N LEU A 283 -0.07 8.55 24.45
CA LEU A 283 0.14 7.48 23.48
C LEU A 283 -0.76 6.26 23.77
N HIS A 284 -1.05 5.99 25.06
CA HIS A 284 -1.96 4.91 25.45
C HIS A 284 -3.40 5.18 25.04
N LEU A 285 -3.85 6.41 25.19
CA LEU A 285 -5.17 6.82 24.75
C LEU A 285 -5.28 6.83 23.22
N ALA A 286 -4.27 7.36 22.54
CA ALA A 286 -4.19 7.35 21.09
C ALA A 286 -4.27 5.92 20.50
N ASN A 287 -3.51 4.97 21.06
CA ASN A 287 -3.52 3.57 20.65
C ASN A 287 -4.88 2.87 20.85
N ARG A 288 -5.72 3.37 21.76
CA ARG A 288 -7.08 2.86 21.97
C ARG A 288 -8.12 3.51 21.08
N LEU A 289 -8.00 4.81 20.83
CA LEU A 289 -9.01 5.58 20.09
C LEU A 289 -8.81 5.52 18.57
N ILE A 290 -7.57 5.58 18.08
CA ILE A 290 -7.28 5.60 16.64
C ILE A 290 -7.87 4.39 15.90
N PRO A 291 -7.75 3.14 16.39
CA PRO A 291 -8.36 2.00 15.72
C PRO A 291 -9.89 2.06 15.64
N CYS A 292 -10.56 2.79 16.55
CA CYS A 292 -12.01 2.94 16.55
C CYS A 292 -12.53 3.88 15.45
N LEU A 293 -11.68 4.77 14.91
CA LEU A 293 -12.09 5.72 13.87
C LEU A 293 -12.54 5.02 12.59
N MET A 294 -11.86 3.95 12.20
CA MET A 294 -12.18 3.22 10.96
C MET A 294 -13.53 2.47 11.07
N PRO A 295 -13.81 1.67 12.11
CA PRO A 295 -15.13 1.08 12.31
C PRO A 295 -16.25 2.13 12.41
N LEU A 296 -16.03 3.26 13.10
CA LEU A 296 -17.01 4.35 13.17
C LEU A 296 -17.28 4.95 11.79
N GLY A 297 -16.25 5.13 10.97
CA GLY A 297 -16.40 5.53 9.57
C GLY A 297 -17.27 4.55 8.78
N LEU A 298 -17.04 3.23 8.93
CA LEU A 298 -17.86 2.21 8.27
C LEU A 298 -19.33 2.25 8.73
N VAL A 299 -19.57 2.43 10.02
CA VAL A 299 -20.94 2.59 10.54
C VAL A 299 -21.61 3.82 9.92
N ALA A 300 -20.89 4.94 9.78
CA ALA A 300 -21.40 6.11 9.08
C ALA A 300 -21.77 5.79 7.62
N LEU A 301 -20.87 5.12 6.87
CA LEU A 301 -21.14 4.73 5.49
C LEU A 301 -22.38 3.82 5.37
N LEU A 302 -22.50 2.83 6.25
CA LEU A 302 -23.64 1.91 6.27
C LEU A 302 -24.95 2.64 6.64
N ALA A 303 -24.90 3.65 7.50
CA ALA A 303 -26.06 4.45 7.90
C ALA A 303 -26.47 5.47 6.82
N ALA A 304 -25.58 5.83 5.89
CA ALA A 304 -25.82 6.89 4.90
C ALA A 304 -27.14 6.75 4.12
N PRO A 305 -27.57 5.56 3.63
CA PRO A 305 -28.81 5.41 2.88
C PRO A 305 -30.08 5.81 3.67
N TRP A 306 -30.04 5.73 5.01
CA TRP A 306 -31.20 6.03 5.87
C TRP A 306 -31.22 7.49 6.37
N THR A 307 -30.25 8.31 6.01
CA THR A 307 -30.11 9.68 6.54
C THR A 307 -30.80 10.75 5.70
N GLY A 308 -31.47 10.36 4.59
CA GLY A 308 -32.24 11.28 3.75
C GLY A 308 -31.41 12.46 3.25
N SER A 309 -31.78 13.70 3.59
CA SER A 309 -31.07 14.92 3.17
C SER A 309 -29.64 15.03 3.73
N ALA A 310 -29.32 14.32 4.80
CA ALA A 310 -27.98 14.31 5.41
C ALA A 310 -27.02 13.28 4.76
N HIS A 311 -27.45 12.53 3.74
CA HIS A 311 -26.66 11.49 3.08
C HIS A 311 -25.24 11.95 2.72
N GLY A 312 -25.10 13.09 2.05
CA GLY A 312 -23.80 13.63 1.68
C GLY A 312 -22.88 13.96 2.87
N ALA A 313 -23.44 14.52 3.94
CA ALA A 313 -22.69 14.84 5.16
C ALA A 313 -22.18 13.57 5.86
N VAL A 314 -22.98 12.51 5.87
CA VAL A 314 -22.61 11.22 6.48
C VAL A 314 -21.53 10.51 5.66
N VAL A 315 -21.59 10.59 4.33
CA VAL A 315 -20.50 10.09 3.46
C VAL A 315 -19.19 10.87 3.67
N ILE A 316 -19.26 12.20 3.83
CA ILE A 316 -18.08 13.02 4.16
C ILE A 316 -17.53 12.60 5.53
N LEU A 317 -18.38 12.38 6.53
CA LEU A 317 -17.97 11.90 7.85
C LEU A 317 -17.23 10.57 7.76
N PHE A 318 -17.75 9.62 6.95
CA PHE A 318 -17.05 8.36 6.66
C PHE A 318 -15.65 8.62 6.10
N VAL A 319 -15.53 9.45 5.07
CA VAL A 319 -14.24 9.75 4.39
C VAL A 319 -13.23 10.34 5.39
N VAL A 320 -13.66 11.26 6.24
CA VAL A 320 -12.80 11.89 7.24
C VAL A 320 -12.36 10.89 8.30
N LEU A 321 -13.29 10.16 8.91
CA LEU A 321 -12.99 9.17 9.95
C LEU A 321 -12.10 8.05 9.41
N TRP A 322 -12.43 7.51 8.24
CA TRP A 322 -11.66 6.46 7.59
C TRP A 322 -10.27 6.95 7.20
N GLY A 323 -10.16 8.09 6.52
CA GLY A 323 -8.90 8.63 6.04
C GLY A 323 -7.95 8.98 7.19
N ILE A 324 -8.42 9.71 8.19
CA ILE A 324 -7.62 10.05 9.37
C ILE A 324 -7.22 8.78 10.12
N GLY A 325 -8.17 7.89 10.41
CA GLY A 325 -7.91 6.63 11.13
C GLY A 325 -6.86 5.77 10.43
N ASN A 326 -7.00 5.56 9.13
CA ASN A 326 -6.05 4.78 8.32
C ASN A 326 -4.66 5.46 8.25
N GLY A 327 -4.63 6.79 8.15
CA GLY A 327 -3.38 7.56 8.18
C GLY A 327 -2.62 7.40 9.50
N MET A 328 -3.31 7.58 10.62
CA MET A 328 -2.73 7.48 11.96
C MET A 328 -2.34 6.04 12.32
N LEU A 329 -3.15 5.05 11.95
CA LEU A 329 -2.91 3.63 12.26
C LEU A 329 -1.57 3.13 11.72
N THR A 330 -1.11 3.64 10.58
CA THR A 330 0.18 3.25 9.99
C THR A 330 1.40 3.72 10.79
N ILE A 331 1.26 4.70 11.67
CA ILE A 331 2.34 5.24 12.51
C ILE A 331 2.32 4.62 13.91
N VAL A 332 1.14 4.30 14.42
CA VAL A 332 0.91 3.77 15.77
C VAL A 332 1.26 2.27 15.88
N LYS A 333 1.37 1.57 14.78
CA LYS A 333 1.92 0.21 14.70
C LYS A 333 3.42 0.24 14.88
#